data_90c129039dc4f51825b90a091572199e
#
_entry.id   90c129039dc4f51825b90a091572199e
#
_cell.length_a   1.000
_cell.length_b   1.000
_cell.length_c   1.000
_cell.angle_alpha   90.00
_cell.angle_beta   90.00
_cell.angle_gamma   90.00
#
_symmetry.space_group_name_H-M   'P 1'
#
loop_
_entity.id
_entity.type
_entity.pdbx_description
1 polymer ?
#
loop_
_entity_poly.entity_id
_entity_poly.type
_entity_poly.pdbx_seq_one_letter_code
_entity_poly.pdbx_strand_id
1 'polypeptide(L)'
;TGMSDTPNPNLRVVANLFPFQAGIVAAESLGLTSFDDLAGRNIPRFPDGSLGDFIIRAALNAGGLSYADVNEVPIANFPRMYDAIKQGQTDISIATIGSKPTYDLEAALGDIQFLAFDPSDQAELAEILPGTYLREVPANADLPGLDAPTRVFAYDYLLWAHEGVSDDIVAKVVKAMFEGEESLKASSPLWKEYDPMLLCKTMEMEVPWHPAALAYCEEVGASG
;
A
#
# COMPACT_ATOMS: atom_id res chain seq x y z
N THR A 1 2.06 17.91 0.14
CA THR A 1 2.11 16.45 -0.05
C THR A 1 3.19 16.10 -1.03
N GLY A 2 4.03 15.11 -0.76
CA GLY A 2 5.21 14.77 -1.56
C GLY A 2 4.95 14.39 -3.02
N MET A 3 3.69 14.20 -3.44
CA MET A 3 3.33 13.80 -4.80
C MET A 3 2.59 14.87 -5.60
N SER A 4 2.28 16.01 -5.01
CA SER A 4 1.61 17.11 -5.70
C SER A 4 1.98 18.44 -5.06
N ASP A 5 2.48 19.35 -5.87
CA ASP A 5 2.80 20.71 -5.48
C ASP A 5 1.53 21.58 -5.30
N THR A 6 0.38 21.04 -5.70
CA THR A 6 -0.91 21.75 -5.60
C THR A 6 -1.84 20.97 -4.67
N PRO A 7 -2.01 21.43 -3.41
CA PRO A 7 -2.99 20.86 -2.48
C PRO A 7 -4.40 20.94 -3.06
N ASN A 8 -5.20 19.90 -2.88
CA ASN A 8 -6.63 19.98 -3.16
C ASN A 8 -7.40 20.31 -1.86
N PRO A 9 -7.79 21.58 -1.65
CA PRO A 9 -8.44 22.01 -0.40
C PRO A 9 -9.85 21.45 -0.23
N ASN A 10 -10.43 20.91 -1.30
CA ASN A 10 -11.82 20.42 -1.30
C ASN A 10 -11.93 18.94 -0.93
N LEU A 11 -10.81 18.25 -0.66
CA LEU A 11 -10.85 16.86 -0.20
C LEU A 11 -11.24 16.78 1.29
N ARG A 12 -12.05 15.77 1.60
CA ARG A 12 -12.44 15.40 2.97
C ARG A 12 -12.26 13.91 3.16
N VAL A 13 -11.74 13.51 4.32
CA VAL A 13 -11.72 12.10 4.72
C VAL A 13 -13.12 11.69 5.13
N VAL A 14 -13.54 10.53 4.68
CA VAL A 14 -14.86 9.96 5.00
C VAL A 14 -14.71 8.77 5.95
N ALA A 15 -13.71 7.93 5.72
CA ALA A 15 -13.44 6.76 6.55
C ALA A 15 -11.98 6.32 6.45
N ASN A 16 -11.45 5.78 7.55
CA ASN A 16 -10.28 4.92 7.55
C ASN A 16 -10.74 3.47 7.35
N LEU A 17 -10.17 2.78 6.38
CA LEU A 17 -10.66 1.45 5.99
C LEU A 17 -9.85 0.34 6.66
N PHE A 18 -8.55 0.33 6.45
CA PHE A 18 -7.61 -0.64 7.00
C PHE A 18 -6.17 -0.21 6.71
N PRO A 19 -5.17 -0.79 7.40
CA PRO A 19 -3.77 -0.65 7.03
C PRO A 19 -3.52 -1.34 5.68
N PHE A 20 -3.25 -0.56 4.64
CA PHE A 20 -2.87 -1.09 3.33
C PHE A 20 -1.41 -1.51 3.37
N GLN A 21 -1.13 -2.79 3.18
CA GLN A 21 0.18 -3.39 3.30
C GLN A 21 0.70 -3.77 1.92
N ALA A 22 1.85 -3.25 1.55
CA ALA A 22 2.48 -3.54 0.28
C ALA A 22 4.01 -3.56 0.42
N GLY A 23 4.66 -4.23 -0.51
CA GLY A 23 6.11 -4.37 -0.52
C GLY A 23 6.65 -4.68 -1.90
N ILE A 24 7.94 -4.93 -1.96
CA ILE A 24 8.64 -5.39 -3.14
C ILE A 24 8.64 -6.91 -3.13
N VAL A 25 8.16 -7.50 -4.21
CA VAL A 25 8.09 -8.95 -4.40
C VAL A 25 9.00 -9.40 -5.53
N ALA A 26 9.61 -10.57 -5.36
CA ALA A 26 10.42 -11.25 -6.36
C ALA A 26 10.11 -12.76 -6.37
N ALA A 27 10.42 -13.46 -7.45
CA ALA A 27 10.44 -14.93 -7.44
C ALA A 27 11.55 -15.42 -6.50
N GLU A 28 11.26 -16.39 -5.64
CA GLU A 28 12.26 -16.99 -4.74
C GLU A 28 13.46 -17.57 -5.49
N SER A 29 13.22 -18.10 -6.69
CA SER A 29 14.27 -18.65 -7.56
C SER A 29 15.39 -17.65 -7.93
N LEU A 30 15.16 -16.36 -7.77
CA LEU A 30 16.19 -15.32 -7.98
C LEU A 30 17.17 -15.20 -6.81
N GLY A 31 16.85 -15.78 -5.64
CA GLY A 31 17.72 -15.79 -4.46
C GLY A 31 18.00 -14.40 -3.88
N LEU A 32 17.09 -13.43 -4.06
CA LEU A 32 17.21 -12.10 -3.46
C LEU A 32 16.87 -12.22 -1.97
N THR A 33 17.70 -11.69 -1.09
CA THR A 33 17.51 -11.75 0.36
C THR A 33 17.31 -10.39 1.01
N SER A 34 17.72 -9.34 0.31
CA SER A 34 17.70 -7.95 0.79
C SER A 34 17.64 -6.98 -0.38
N PHE A 35 17.46 -5.69 -0.10
CA PHE A 35 17.37 -4.66 -1.14
C PHE A 35 18.70 -4.35 -1.81
N ASP A 36 19.85 -4.62 -1.21
CA ASP A 36 21.17 -4.46 -1.84
C ASP A 36 21.41 -5.50 -2.97
N ASP A 37 20.71 -6.66 -2.94
CA ASP A 37 20.73 -7.65 -4.02
C ASP A 37 20.08 -7.13 -5.32
N LEU A 38 19.45 -5.95 -5.29
CA LEU A 38 18.86 -5.31 -6.46
C LEU A 38 19.90 -4.69 -7.39
N ALA A 39 21.16 -4.54 -6.96
CA ALA A 39 22.24 -4.02 -7.79
C ALA A 39 22.36 -4.80 -9.12
N GLY A 40 22.32 -4.08 -10.24
CA GLY A 40 22.41 -4.65 -11.59
C GLY A 40 21.16 -5.43 -12.05
N ARG A 41 20.09 -5.50 -11.25
CA ARG A 41 18.83 -6.14 -11.63
C ARG A 41 17.97 -5.27 -12.54
N ASN A 42 17.00 -5.90 -13.22
CA ASN A 42 16.01 -5.22 -14.07
C ASN A 42 14.86 -4.69 -13.19
N ILE A 43 14.85 -3.38 -12.97
CA ILE A 43 13.95 -2.74 -12.02
C ILE A 43 12.89 -1.90 -12.74
N PRO A 44 11.60 -1.98 -12.36
CA PRO A 44 10.55 -1.14 -12.93
C PRO A 44 10.88 0.35 -12.76
N ARG A 45 10.87 1.11 -13.88
CA ARG A 45 11.00 2.57 -13.87
C ARG A 45 9.67 3.20 -14.22
N PHE A 46 8.98 3.72 -13.23
CA PHE A 46 7.73 4.47 -13.41
C PHE A 46 8.02 5.93 -13.81
N PRO A 47 7.03 6.66 -14.35
CA PRO A 47 7.14 8.09 -14.56
C PRO A 47 7.54 8.81 -13.27
N ASP A 48 8.44 9.77 -13.39
CA ASP A 48 8.95 10.55 -12.26
C ASP A 48 7.82 11.19 -11.44
N GLY A 49 7.93 11.10 -10.11
CA GLY A 49 6.96 11.65 -9.18
C GLY A 49 5.63 10.88 -9.08
N SER A 50 5.51 9.73 -9.73
CA SER A 50 4.36 8.83 -9.53
C SER A 50 4.54 7.99 -8.26
N LEU A 51 3.43 7.41 -7.74
CA LEU A 51 3.48 6.52 -6.58
C LEU A 51 4.45 5.35 -6.79
N GLY A 52 4.44 4.73 -7.98
CA GLY A 52 5.35 3.63 -8.30
C GLY A 52 6.82 4.05 -8.27
N ASP A 53 7.15 5.25 -8.78
CA ASP A 53 8.50 5.80 -8.72
C ASP A 53 8.97 5.99 -7.26
N PHE A 54 8.14 6.58 -6.42
CA PHE A 54 8.47 6.76 -5.00
C PHE A 54 8.68 5.43 -4.27
N ILE A 55 7.85 4.41 -4.53
CA ILE A 55 7.99 3.10 -3.91
C ILE A 55 9.30 2.42 -4.34
N ILE A 56 9.62 2.44 -5.64
CA ILE A 56 10.87 1.85 -6.12
C ILE A 56 12.08 2.60 -5.56
N ARG A 57 12.04 3.94 -5.51
CA ARG A 57 13.11 4.73 -4.91
C ARG A 57 13.33 4.42 -3.44
N ALA A 58 12.25 4.23 -2.67
CA ALA A 58 12.33 3.83 -1.27
C ALA A 58 12.98 2.43 -1.12
N ALA A 59 12.62 1.48 -1.98
CA ALA A 59 13.23 0.15 -1.98
C ALA A 59 14.73 0.18 -2.35
N LEU A 60 15.10 0.94 -3.38
CA LEU A 60 16.51 1.10 -3.76
C LEU A 60 17.31 1.78 -2.63
N ASN A 61 16.74 2.82 -2.02
CA ASN A 61 17.39 3.52 -0.91
C ASN A 61 17.65 2.59 0.28
N ALA A 62 16.68 1.71 0.65
CA ALA A 62 16.84 0.71 1.69
C ALA A 62 18.02 -0.26 1.41
N GLY A 63 18.36 -0.48 0.14
CA GLY A 63 19.55 -1.23 -0.28
C GLY A 63 20.81 -0.37 -0.45
N GLY A 64 20.78 0.92 -0.11
CA GLY A 64 21.88 1.85 -0.38
C GLY A 64 22.10 2.11 -1.86
N LEU A 65 21.08 1.90 -2.70
CA LEU A 65 21.12 1.97 -4.16
C LEU A 65 20.32 3.17 -4.70
N SER A 66 20.53 3.45 -5.96
CA SER A 66 19.76 4.38 -6.77
C SER A 66 19.45 3.77 -8.14
N TYR A 67 18.69 4.47 -8.96
CA TYR A 67 18.49 4.03 -10.35
C TYR A 67 19.79 3.90 -11.16
N ALA A 68 20.87 4.58 -10.78
CA ALA A 68 22.18 4.45 -11.46
C ALA A 68 22.85 3.07 -11.24
N ASP A 69 22.41 2.32 -10.24
CA ASP A 69 22.99 1.04 -9.83
C ASP A 69 22.23 -0.17 -10.39
N VAL A 70 21.17 0.07 -11.18
CA VAL A 70 20.25 -0.97 -11.69
C VAL A 70 19.96 -0.80 -13.18
N ASN A 71 19.35 -1.82 -13.81
CA ASN A 71 18.87 -1.71 -15.18
C ASN A 71 17.41 -1.22 -15.16
N GLU A 72 17.18 0.01 -15.60
CA GLU A 72 15.83 0.59 -15.62
C GLU A 72 14.97 -0.01 -16.74
N VAL A 73 13.80 -0.53 -16.41
CA VAL A 73 12.79 -1.00 -17.37
C VAL A 73 11.60 -0.05 -17.34
N PRO A 74 11.36 0.76 -18.38
CA PRO A 74 10.28 1.74 -18.40
C PRO A 74 8.89 1.09 -18.24
N ILE A 75 8.12 1.53 -17.24
CA ILE A 75 6.80 1.02 -16.91
C ILE A 75 5.81 2.17 -16.83
N ALA A 76 4.72 2.09 -17.61
CA ALA A 76 3.73 3.17 -17.67
C ALA A 76 2.78 3.22 -16.45
N ASN A 77 2.46 2.05 -15.85
CA ASN A 77 1.51 1.91 -14.75
C ASN A 77 1.59 0.53 -14.09
N PHE A 78 0.89 0.33 -12.96
CA PHE A 78 0.89 -0.93 -12.23
C PHE A 78 0.45 -2.16 -13.06
N PRO A 79 -0.62 -2.13 -13.89
CA PRO A 79 -0.95 -3.27 -14.74
C PRO A 79 0.20 -3.69 -15.67
N ARG A 80 0.92 -2.73 -16.24
CA ARG A 80 2.09 -3.03 -17.10
C ARG A 80 3.28 -3.58 -16.32
N MET A 81 3.45 -3.17 -15.07
CA MET A 81 4.46 -3.75 -14.18
C MET A 81 4.19 -5.25 -13.93
N TYR A 82 2.92 -5.61 -13.63
CA TYR A 82 2.55 -7.02 -13.46
C TYR A 82 2.74 -7.84 -14.74
N ASP A 83 2.51 -7.26 -15.91
CA ASP A 83 2.80 -7.93 -17.17
C ASP A 83 4.31 -8.10 -17.39
N ALA A 84 5.11 -7.08 -17.08
CA ALA A 84 6.56 -7.09 -17.28
C ALA A 84 7.26 -8.16 -16.44
N ILE A 85 6.94 -8.28 -15.15
CA ILE A 85 7.54 -9.33 -14.30
C ILE A 85 7.14 -10.73 -14.75
N LYS A 86 5.87 -10.97 -15.11
CA LYS A 86 5.42 -12.26 -15.63
C LYS A 86 6.08 -12.64 -16.95
N GLN A 87 6.56 -11.65 -17.72
CA GLN A 87 7.30 -11.85 -18.97
C GLN A 87 8.82 -11.90 -18.76
N GLY A 88 9.30 -11.83 -17.52
CA GLY A 88 10.74 -11.84 -17.20
C GLY A 88 11.48 -10.57 -17.64
N GLN A 89 10.75 -9.47 -17.87
CA GLN A 89 11.36 -8.18 -18.23
C GLN A 89 11.89 -7.44 -17.00
N THR A 90 11.25 -7.61 -15.84
CA THR A 90 11.70 -7.09 -14.55
C THR A 90 11.90 -8.22 -13.56
N ASP A 91 12.83 -8.04 -12.62
CA ASP A 91 13.17 -9.02 -11.59
C ASP A 91 12.32 -8.85 -10.32
N ILE A 92 11.71 -7.69 -10.16
CA ILE A 92 10.84 -7.35 -9.02
C ILE A 92 9.52 -6.73 -9.48
N SER A 93 8.57 -6.71 -8.55
CA SER A 93 7.30 -5.99 -8.67
C SER A 93 6.91 -5.35 -7.34
N ILE A 94 6.04 -4.35 -7.38
CA ILE A 94 5.33 -3.87 -6.19
C ILE A 94 4.09 -4.74 -6.05
N ALA A 95 3.86 -5.31 -4.87
CA ALA A 95 2.69 -6.14 -4.63
C ALA A 95 2.00 -5.77 -3.32
N THR A 96 0.68 -5.92 -3.30
CA THR A 96 -0.16 -5.71 -2.13
C THR A 96 -0.50 -7.06 -1.52
N ILE A 97 -0.22 -7.24 -0.24
CA ILE A 97 -0.47 -8.50 0.47
C ILE A 97 -1.96 -8.86 0.38
N GLY A 98 -2.26 -10.09 -0.01
CA GLY A 98 -3.62 -10.61 -0.14
C GLY A 98 -4.41 -10.07 -1.33
N SER A 99 -3.79 -9.32 -2.23
CA SER A 99 -4.46 -8.84 -3.45
C SER A 99 -4.45 -9.89 -4.56
N LYS A 100 -5.48 -9.85 -5.43
CA LYS A 100 -5.52 -10.75 -6.59
C LYS A 100 -4.24 -10.71 -7.45
N PRO A 101 -3.65 -9.54 -7.79
CA PRO A 101 -2.39 -9.51 -8.53
C PRO A 101 -1.26 -10.31 -7.86
N THR A 102 -1.19 -10.34 -6.54
CA THR A 102 -0.14 -11.10 -5.82
C THR A 102 -0.32 -12.61 -6.00
N TYR A 103 -1.55 -13.12 -5.92
CA TYR A 103 -1.85 -14.51 -6.26
C TYR A 103 -1.56 -14.83 -7.73
N ASP A 104 -1.87 -13.91 -8.65
CA ASP A 104 -1.58 -14.08 -10.08
C ASP A 104 -0.06 -14.09 -10.36
N LEU A 105 0.74 -13.38 -9.56
CA LEU A 105 2.20 -13.42 -9.65
C LEU A 105 2.74 -14.78 -9.19
N GLU A 106 2.33 -15.28 -8.04
CA GLU A 106 2.74 -16.61 -7.55
C GLU A 106 2.37 -17.71 -8.56
N ALA A 107 1.15 -17.69 -9.09
CA ALA A 107 0.70 -18.64 -10.09
C ALA A 107 1.54 -18.60 -11.39
N ALA A 108 2.11 -17.46 -11.74
CA ALA A 108 2.89 -17.26 -12.95
C ALA A 108 4.40 -17.53 -12.76
N LEU A 109 4.95 -17.20 -11.59
CA LEU A 109 6.39 -17.21 -11.33
C LEU A 109 6.85 -18.43 -10.50
N GLY A 110 5.91 -19.16 -9.88
CA GLY A 110 6.19 -20.09 -8.79
C GLY A 110 6.28 -19.35 -7.47
N ASP A 111 6.98 -19.94 -6.50
CA ASP A 111 7.10 -19.35 -5.16
C ASP A 111 7.67 -17.94 -5.24
N ILE A 112 7.03 -17.00 -4.54
CA ILE A 112 7.43 -15.60 -4.46
C ILE A 112 7.75 -15.23 -3.02
N GLN A 113 8.50 -14.16 -2.83
CA GLN A 113 8.81 -13.60 -1.51
C GLN A 113 8.75 -12.09 -1.53
N PHE A 114 8.37 -11.50 -0.41
CA PHE A 114 8.54 -10.08 -0.16
C PHE A 114 9.92 -9.80 0.42
N LEU A 115 10.63 -8.82 -0.12
CA LEU A 115 11.86 -8.31 0.49
C LEU A 115 11.51 -7.50 1.74
N ALA A 116 12.15 -7.83 2.86
CA ALA A 116 11.87 -7.19 4.14
C ALA A 116 12.67 -5.89 4.31
N PHE A 117 11.99 -4.83 4.76
CA PHE A 117 12.65 -3.61 5.24
C PHE A 117 13.31 -3.84 6.61
N ASP A 118 14.46 -3.20 6.85
CA ASP A 118 15.03 -3.10 8.18
C ASP A 118 14.26 -2.03 9.01
N PRO A 119 14.10 -2.19 10.33
CA PRO A 119 13.49 -1.16 11.17
C PRO A 119 14.13 0.23 11.04
N SER A 120 15.42 0.30 10.73
CA SER A 120 16.13 1.56 10.53
C SER A 120 15.69 2.32 9.29
N ASP A 121 15.08 1.66 8.30
CA ASP A 121 14.62 2.30 7.06
C ASP A 121 13.39 3.20 7.26
N GLN A 122 12.75 3.14 8.45
CA GLN A 122 11.49 3.86 8.72
C GLN A 122 11.58 5.36 8.45
N ALA A 123 12.66 6.01 8.87
CA ALA A 123 12.79 7.46 8.74
C ALA A 123 12.92 7.88 7.27
N GLU A 124 13.76 7.20 6.51
CA GLU A 124 13.97 7.47 5.08
C GLU A 124 12.76 7.09 4.24
N LEU A 125 12.09 5.98 4.58
CA LEU A 125 10.83 5.60 3.94
C LEU A 125 9.78 6.70 4.11
N ALA A 126 9.59 7.22 5.32
CA ALA A 126 8.62 8.27 5.60
C ALA A 126 8.97 9.60 4.92
N GLU A 127 10.24 9.89 4.67
CA GLU A 127 10.69 11.06 3.91
C GLU A 127 10.36 10.91 2.41
N ILE A 128 10.57 9.72 1.84
CA ILE A 128 10.30 9.45 0.41
C ILE A 128 8.80 9.25 0.16
N LEU A 129 8.11 8.57 1.08
CA LEU A 129 6.69 8.23 1.03
C LEU A 129 5.98 8.76 2.29
N PRO A 130 5.66 10.05 2.38
CA PRO A 130 4.99 10.62 3.54
C PRO A 130 3.67 9.92 3.88
N GLY A 131 3.44 9.65 5.17
CA GLY A 131 2.26 8.95 5.66
C GLY A 131 2.39 7.43 5.64
N THR A 132 3.56 6.89 5.29
CA THR A 132 3.83 5.45 5.41
C THR A 132 4.61 5.11 6.69
N TYR A 133 4.43 3.87 7.11
CA TYR A 133 5.15 3.28 8.23
C TYR A 133 5.52 1.84 7.92
N LEU A 134 6.56 1.34 8.58
CA LEU A 134 6.96 -0.06 8.50
C LEU A 134 6.10 -0.90 9.42
N ARG A 135 5.63 -2.03 8.91
CA ARG A 135 4.84 -2.99 9.67
C ARG A 135 5.37 -4.40 9.44
N GLU A 136 5.55 -5.15 10.53
CA GLU A 136 5.82 -6.58 10.47
C GLU A 136 4.50 -7.33 10.27
N VAL A 137 4.43 -8.11 9.19
CA VAL A 137 3.31 -8.98 8.86
C VAL A 137 3.70 -10.40 9.26
N PRO A 138 2.89 -11.08 10.09
CA PRO A 138 3.16 -12.46 10.48
C PRO A 138 3.18 -13.40 9.28
N ALA A 139 3.94 -14.50 9.40
CA ALA A 139 3.86 -15.59 8.44
C ALA A 139 2.42 -16.09 8.28
N ASN A 140 2.02 -16.34 7.04
CA ASN A 140 0.69 -16.83 6.72
C ASN A 140 0.72 -17.61 5.39
N ALA A 141 0.70 -18.92 5.47
CA ALA A 141 0.77 -19.81 4.29
C ALA A 141 -0.43 -19.68 3.32
N ASP A 142 -1.52 -19.00 3.73
CA ASP A 142 -2.65 -18.73 2.84
C ASP A 142 -2.43 -17.48 1.98
N LEU A 143 -1.35 -16.73 2.22
CA LEU A 143 -1.02 -15.48 1.54
C LEU A 143 0.31 -15.62 0.80
N PRO A 144 0.33 -15.47 -0.53
CA PRO A 144 1.53 -15.58 -1.35
C PRO A 144 2.70 -14.73 -0.82
N GLY A 145 3.89 -15.32 -0.73
CA GLY A 145 5.12 -14.65 -0.35
C GLY A 145 5.28 -14.33 1.14
N LEU A 146 4.46 -14.94 2.03
CA LEU A 146 4.50 -14.74 3.48
C LEU A 146 4.82 -16.02 4.26
N ASP A 147 5.80 -16.79 3.82
CA ASP A 147 6.25 -18.01 4.52
C ASP A 147 6.98 -17.71 5.84
N ALA A 148 7.46 -16.48 6.00
CA ALA A 148 8.09 -15.98 7.22
C ALA A 148 7.53 -14.59 7.60
N PRO A 149 7.66 -14.18 8.88
CA PRO A 149 7.35 -12.81 9.28
C PRO A 149 8.15 -11.81 8.44
N THR A 150 7.47 -10.89 7.78
CA THR A 150 8.10 -9.98 6.82
C THR A 150 7.71 -8.54 7.10
N ARG A 151 8.67 -7.63 7.12
CA ARG A 151 8.42 -6.21 7.33
C ARG A 151 8.26 -5.51 5.98
N VAL A 152 7.08 -4.94 5.79
CA VAL A 152 6.69 -4.22 4.57
C VAL A 152 6.28 -2.78 4.92
N PHE A 153 6.12 -1.92 3.92
CA PHE A 153 5.51 -0.62 4.18
C PHE A 153 3.98 -0.74 4.23
N ALA A 154 3.40 0.11 5.07
CA ALA A 154 1.95 0.23 5.22
C ALA A 154 1.55 1.71 5.29
N TYR A 155 0.30 1.98 4.98
CA TYR A 155 -0.35 3.27 5.18
C TYR A 155 -1.84 3.06 5.42
N ASP A 156 -2.47 4.00 6.10
CA ASP A 156 -3.91 3.95 6.31
C ASP A 156 -4.65 4.16 4.97
N TYR A 157 -5.44 3.18 4.55
CA TYR A 157 -6.22 3.26 3.31
C TYR A 157 -7.53 3.99 3.56
N LEU A 158 -7.70 5.13 2.91
CA LEU A 158 -8.73 6.09 3.25
C LEU A 158 -9.78 6.22 2.15
N LEU A 159 -11.03 6.38 2.56
CA LEU A 159 -12.10 6.84 1.69
C LEU A 159 -12.16 8.36 1.70
N TRP A 160 -12.19 8.96 0.53
CA TRP A 160 -12.20 10.40 0.32
C TRP A 160 -13.47 10.85 -0.39
N ALA A 161 -13.91 12.06 -0.10
CA ALA A 161 -14.96 12.74 -0.82
C ALA A 161 -14.57 14.19 -1.13
N HIS A 162 -15.22 14.79 -2.13
CA HIS A 162 -15.20 16.24 -2.31
C HIS A 162 -16.08 16.87 -1.24
N GLU A 163 -15.71 18.04 -0.71
CA GLU A 163 -16.46 18.76 0.33
C GLU A 163 -17.90 19.08 -0.03
N GLY A 164 -18.22 19.16 -1.33
CA GLY A 164 -19.58 19.40 -1.83
C GLY A 164 -20.47 18.15 -1.86
N VAL A 165 -20.00 16.98 -1.42
CA VAL A 165 -20.86 15.81 -1.24
C VAL A 165 -21.77 16.07 -0.04
N SER A 166 -23.07 15.81 -0.18
CA SER A 166 -24.01 16.11 0.89
C SER A 166 -23.81 15.25 2.12
N ASP A 167 -24.08 15.83 3.29
CA ASP A 167 -24.01 15.14 4.60
C ASP A 167 -24.81 13.84 4.61
N ASP A 168 -26.00 13.83 3.98
CA ASP A 168 -26.87 12.64 3.91
C ASP A 168 -26.20 11.49 3.13
N ILE A 169 -25.48 11.78 2.06
CA ILE A 169 -24.75 10.76 1.29
C ILE A 169 -23.58 10.23 2.11
N VAL A 170 -22.79 11.11 2.72
CA VAL A 170 -21.63 10.71 3.52
C VAL A 170 -22.06 9.88 4.73
N ALA A 171 -23.07 10.32 5.47
CA ALA A 171 -23.60 9.56 6.60
C ALA A 171 -24.09 8.15 6.20
N LYS A 172 -24.79 8.02 5.05
CA LYS A 172 -25.19 6.72 4.51
C LYS A 172 -24.03 5.82 4.15
N VAL A 173 -22.97 6.38 3.56
CA VAL A 173 -21.76 5.62 3.22
C VAL A 173 -21.06 5.12 4.48
N VAL A 174 -20.81 5.99 5.46
CA VAL A 174 -20.16 5.60 6.72
C VAL A 174 -20.98 4.56 7.47
N LYS A 175 -22.32 4.76 7.54
CA LYS A 175 -23.23 3.77 8.11
C LYS A 175 -23.16 2.41 7.41
N ALA A 176 -23.20 2.39 6.08
CA ALA A 176 -23.12 1.15 5.30
C ALA A 176 -21.79 0.42 5.53
N MET A 177 -20.69 1.17 5.70
CA MET A 177 -19.40 0.59 6.04
C MET A 177 -19.39 0.05 7.46
N PHE A 178 -19.90 0.79 8.43
CA PHE A 178 -19.97 0.37 9.83
C PHE A 178 -20.78 -0.92 9.99
N GLU A 179 -21.95 -1.01 9.35
CA GLU A 179 -22.84 -2.16 9.42
C GLU A 179 -22.42 -3.32 8.49
N GLY A 180 -21.52 -3.06 7.54
CA GLY A 180 -21.14 -4.00 6.47
C GLY A 180 -19.91 -4.86 6.75
N GLU A 181 -19.38 -4.91 7.96
CA GLU A 181 -18.10 -5.56 8.30
C GLU A 181 -17.99 -7.00 7.75
N GLU A 182 -18.96 -7.85 8.02
CA GLU A 182 -18.95 -9.24 7.57
C GLU A 182 -18.90 -9.36 6.05
N SER A 183 -19.69 -8.56 5.34
CA SER A 183 -19.74 -8.55 3.89
C SER A 183 -18.43 -8.05 3.27
N LEU A 184 -17.81 -7.01 3.85
CA LEU A 184 -16.53 -6.48 3.42
C LEU A 184 -15.43 -7.53 3.61
N LYS A 185 -15.31 -8.11 4.79
CA LYS A 185 -14.32 -9.16 5.09
C LYS A 185 -14.47 -10.40 4.20
N ALA A 186 -15.71 -10.78 3.87
CA ALA A 186 -15.97 -11.90 2.96
C ALA A 186 -15.62 -11.59 1.50
N SER A 187 -15.53 -10.31 1.10
CA SER A 187 -15.31 -9.91 -0.29
C SER A 187 -13.86 -10.06 -0.74
N SER A 188 -12.89 -9.88 0.15
CA SER A 188 -11.46 -9.98 -0.18
C SER A 188 -10.59 -10.09 1.08
N PRO A 189 -9.46 -10.82 1.03
CA PRO A 189 -8.46 -10.84 2.10
C PRO A 189 -7.93 -9.46 2.51
N LEU A 190 -7.98 -8.47 1.63
CA LEU A 190 -7.59 -7.08 1.93
C LEU A 190 -8.39 -6.47 3.09
N TRP A 191 -9.64 -6.89 3.27
CA TRP A 191 -10.52 -6.39 4.32
C TRP A 191 -10.37 -7.13 5.65
N LYS A 192 -9.46 -8.11 5.76
CA LYS A 192 -9.33 -8.94 6.96
C LYS A 192 -9.10 -8.11 8.23
N GLU A 193 -8.34 -7.03 8.13
CA GLU A 193 -8.03 -6.14 9.24
C GLU A 193 -9.00 -4.95 9.37
N TYR A 194 -10.05 -4.90 8.57
CA TYR A 194 -11.07 -3.88 8.70
C TYR A 194 -11.75 -3.96 10.07
N ASP A 195 -11.80 -2.83 10.77
CA ASP A 195 -12.47 -2.69 12.06
C ASP A 195 -13.37 -1.45 11.99
N PRO A 196 -14.70 -1.62 12.03
CA PRO A 196 -15.64 -0.50 11.98
C PRO A 196 -15.46 0.49 13.14
N MET A 197 -14.90 0.07 14.28
CA MET A 197 -14.62 0.94 15.40
C MET A 197 -13.47 1.93 15.13
N LEU A 198 -12.67 1.67 14.10
CA LEU A 198 -11.56 2.53 13.67
C LEU A 198 -11.90 3.41 12.47
N LEU A 199 -13.16 3.46 12.03
CA LEU A 199 -13.59 4.23 10.85
C LEU A 199 -13.20 5.70 10.90
N CYS A 200 -13.29 6.34 12.07
CA CYS A 200 -12.88 7.73 12.27
C CYS A 200 -11.68 7.84 13.23
N LYS A 201 -10.79 6.87 13.18
CA LYS A 201 -9.53 6.89 13.93
C LYS A 201 -8.81 8.22 13.74
N THR A 202 -8.37 8.81 14.83
CA THR A 202 -7.54 10.02 14.80
C THR A 202 -6.23 9.74 14.06
N MET A 203 -5.90 10.57 13.07
CA MET A 203 -4.70 10.46 12.26
C MET A 203 -3.99 11.80 12.15
N GLU A 204 -2.68 11.80 12.13
CA GLU A 204 -1.87 12.98 11.83
C GLU A 204 -1.89 13.24 10.32
N MET A 205 -2.83 14.07 9.87
CA MET A 205 -2.93 14.43 8.47
C MET A 205 -3.50 15.84 8.27
N GLU A 206 -3.08 16.45 7.19
CA GLU A 206 -3.50 17.83 6.84
C GLU A 206 -4.91 17.89 6.22
N VAL A 207 -5.45 16.76 5.74
CA VAL A 207 -6.77 16.75 5.10
C VAL A 207 -7.86 16.60 6.16
N PRO A 208 -8.80 17.55 6.22
CA PRO A 208 -9.85 17.50 7.23
C PRO A 208 -10.88 16.40 6.95
N TRP A 209 -11.50 15.93 8.01
CA TRP A 209 -12.62 15.00 7.94
C TRP A 209 -13.89 15.68 7.40
N HIS A 210 -14.76 14.89 6.76
CA HIS A 210 -16.10 15.32 6.43
C HIS A 210 -16.95 15.39 7.73
N PRO A 211 -17.64 16.54 8.01
CA PRO A 211 -18.37 16.70 9.27
C PRO A 211 -19.39 15.59 9.55
N ALA A 212 -20.11 15.15 8.51
CA ALA A 212 -21.11 14.08 8.64
C ALA A 212 -20.50 12.72 8.97
N ALA A 213 -19.24 12.46 8.56
CA ALA A 213 -18.54 11.23 8.93
C ALA A 213 -18.21 11.24 10.43
N LEU A 214 -17.64 12.33 10.93
CA LEU A 214 -17.35 12.48 12.36
C LEU A 214 -18.61 12.38 13.22
N ALA A 215 -19.71 13.05 12.82
CA ALA A 215 -20.96 13.00 13.54
C ALA A 215 -21.53 11.58 13.66
N TYR A 216 -21.45 10.78 12.58
CA TYR A 216 -21.89 9.38 12.63
C TYR A 216 -20.97 8.54 13.53
N CYS A 217 -19.66 8.69 13.41
CA CYS A 217 -18.69 7.96 14.23
C CYS A 217 -18.86 8.28 15.74
N GLU A 218 -19.14 9.53 16.08
CA GLU A 218 -19.43 9.93 17.45
C GLU A 218 -20.72 9.26 17.97
N GLU A 219 -21.78 9.20 17.13
CA GLU A 219 -23.04 8.54 17.47
C GLU A 219 -22.85 7.06 17.80
N VAL A 220 -21.99 6.34 17.06
CA VAL A 220 -21.78 4.89 17.23
C VAL A 220 -20.53 4.55 18.08
N GLY A 221 -19.81 5.54 18.55
CA GLY A 221 -18.60 5.36 19.36
C GLY A 221 -17.39 4.85 18.60
N ALA A 222 -17.32 5.05 17.28
CA ALA A 222 -16.26 4.58 16.37
C ALA A 222 -15.17 5.63 16.11
N SER A 223 -14.82 6.40 17.11
CA SER A 223 -13.85 7.50 16.98
C SER A 223 -12.45 7.21 17.52
N GLY A 224 -12.14 5.93 17.82
CA GLY A 224 -10.81 5.37 18.13
C GLY A 224 -9.96 6.13 19.14
#